data_c4e53abf151c7803fc590ea6c564bf8e
#
_entry.id   c4e53abf151c7803fc590ea6c564bf8e
#
_cell.length_a   1.000
_cell.length_b   1.000
_cell.length_c   1.000
_cell.angle_alpha   90.00
_cell.angle_beta   90.00
_cell.angle_gamma   90.00
#
_symmetry.space_group_name_H-M   'P 1'
#
loop_
_entity.id
_entity.type
_entity.pdbx_description
1 polymer ?
#
loop_
_entity_poly.entity_id
_entity_poly.type
_entity_poly.pdbx_seq_one_letter_code
_entity_poly.pdbx_strand_id
1 'polypeptide(L)'
;MTTFRRLGALVIGMMAITTATNAQDKVEASVSADLVSKYVWRGQDLGAAAIQPSAGVSYKGLSLSAWGSYGLVNSGEEEIDLTLSYSVGGLNIGVTDYFCSADAKYFEYSAHKTAHVFEANIGYDFGPVSLQWFTNFAGADGVNKDGDRAYSSYVELNAPFKLGGLDWDATVGAVPFETSFYADATGFAVTNISLKAS
;
A
#
# COMPACT_ATOMS: atom_id res chain seq x y z
N MET A 1 4.40 -37.77 -7.05
CA MET A 1 3.98 -37.38 -5.69
C MET A 1 4.63 -36.04 -5.38
N THR A 2 3.96 -34.96 -5.68
CA THR A 2 4.45 -33.59 -5.47
C THR A 2 3.90 -33.07 -4.13
N THR A 3 4.80 -32.89 -3.19
CA THR A 3 4.50 -32.41 -1.85
C THR A 3 4.21 -30.91 -1.91
N PHE A 4 2.97 -30.51 -1.74
CA PHE A 4 2.58 -29.12 -1.51
C PHE A 4 3.17 -28.64 -0.17
N ARG A 5 4.21 -27.83 -0.21
CA ARG A 5 4.66 -27.05 0.95
C ARG A 5 3.70 -25.89 1.14
N ARG A 6 2.84 -25.99 2.14
CA ARG A 6 2.03 -24.88 2.62
C ARG A 6 2.97 -23.91 3.35
N LEU A 7 3.36 -22.81 2.71
CA LEU A 7 3.91 -21.65 3.40
C LEU A 7 2.72 -20.82 3.91
N GLY A 8 2.44 -20.92 5.20
CA GLY A 8 1.60 -19.95 5.86
C GLY A 8 2.42 -18.67 6.07
N ALA A 9 2.03 -17.57 5.46
CA ALA A 9 2.56 -16.26 5.81
C ALA A 9 1.99 -15.86 7.17
N LEU A 10 2.83 -15.82 8.21
CA LEU A 10 2.46 -15.29 9.51
C LEU A 10 2.69 -13.76 9.45
N VAL A 11 1.65 -12.99 9.24
CA VAL A 11 1.68 -11.53 9.40
C VAL A 11 1.46 -11.26 10.89
N ILE A 12 2.52 -10.91 11.61
CA ILE A 12 2.41 -10.38 12.96
C ILE A 12 2.19 -8.88 12.83
N GLY A 13 0.94 -8.46 12.66
CA GLY A 13 0.58 -7.06 12.69
C GLY A 13 0.61 -6.55 14.13
N MET A 14 1.46 -5.58 14.42
CA MET A 14 1.31 -4.79 15.64
C MET A 14 0.17 -3.80 15.46
N MET A 15 -0.74 -3.78 16.43
CA MET A 15 -1.87 -2.86 16.49
C MET A 15 -1.39 -1.42 16.45
N ALA A 16 -1.83 -0.67 15.45
CA ALA A 16 -1.95 0.78 15.61
C ALA A 16 -3.03 1.01 16.67
N ILE A 17 -2.67 1.49 17.84
CA ILE A 17 -3.64 1.92 18.85
C ILE A 17 -4.23 3.23 18.35
N THR A 18 -5.28 3.15 17.56
CA THR A 18 -6.14 4.29 17.31
C THR A 18 -7.07 4.46 18.51
N THR A 19 -6.72 5.31 19.45
CA THR A 19 -7.69 5.80 20.42
C THR A 19 -8.63 6.74 19.68
N ALA A 20 -9.75 6.22 19.22
CA ALA A 20 -10.88 7.03 18.76
C ALA A 20 -11.49 7.74 19.95
N THR A 21 -10.93 8.87 20.32
CA THR A 21 -11.57 9.87 21.15
C THR A 21 -11.87 11.07 20.26
N ASN A 22 -13.03 11.73 20.51
CA ASN A 22 -13.50 12.94 19.83
C ASN A 22 -12.47 14.08 19.85
N ALA A 23 -11.42 13.98 19.07
CA ALA A 23 -10.25 14.85 19.10
C ALA A 23 -9.96 15.46 17.72
N GLN A 24 -11.02 15.86 16.99
CA GLN A 24 -10.85 16.60 15.72
C GLN A 24 -10.04 17.91 15.86
N ASP A 25 -9.76 18.33 17.09
CA ASP A 25 -9.06 19.59 17.39
C ASP A 25 -7.63 19.42 17.94
N LYS A 26 -7.09 18.20 17.93
CA LYS A 26 -5.71 17.93 18.38
C LYS A 26 -4.88 17.33 17.26
N VAL A 27 -3.60 17.69 17.23
CA VAL A 27 -2.60 16.99 16.42
C VAL A 27 -2.35 15.63 17.06
N GLU A 28 -2.46 14.57 16.27
CA GLU A 28 -2.13 13.21 16.66
C GLU A 28 -0.82 12.79 16.00
N ALA A 29 0.02 12.07 16.72
CA ALA A 29 1.24 11.49 16.20
C ALA A 29 1.24 9.98 16.45
N SER A 30 1.77 9.23 15.50
CA SER A 30 1.90 7.78 15.57
C SER A 30 3.31 7.35 15.20
N VAL A 31 3.79 6.28 15.83
CA VAL A 31 5.01 5.57 15.45
C VAL A 31 4.74 4.08 15.61
N SER A 32 5.10 3.28 14.62
CA SER A 32 5.01 1.83 14.71
C SER A 32 6.16 1.15 13.95
N ALA A 33 6.32 -0.15 14.16
CA ALA A 33 7.18 -0.99 13.34
C ALA A 33 6.59 -2.39 13.27
N ASP A 34 6.47 -2.92 12.07
CA ASP A 34 6.03 -4.28 11.81
C ASP A 34 7.23 -5.18 11.49
N LEU A 35 7.19 -6.42 11.97
CA LEU A 35 8.10 -7.49 11.57
C LEU A 35 7.30 -8.47 10.74
N VAL A 36 7.61 -8.57 9.46
CA VAL A 36 6.91 -9.44 8.53
C VAL A 36 7.80 -10.60 8.09
N SER A 37 7.23 -11.79 7.96
CA SER A 37 7.94 -12.95 7.42
C SER A 37 8.06 -12.91 5.89
N LYS A 38 7.22 -12.08 5.25
CA LYS A 38 7.17 -11.88 3.81
C LYS A 38 6.53 -10.53 3.51
N TYR A 39 7.14 -9.75 2.63
CA TYR A 39 6.56 -8.53 2.14
C TYR A 39 5.64 -8.83 0.94
N VAL A 40 4.34 -8.69 1.14
CA VAL A 40 3.33 -8.83 0.09
C VAL A 40 2.54 -7.53 -0.01
N TRP A 41 2.49 -6.96 -1.19
CA TRP A 41 1.77 -5.72 -1.46
C TRP A 41 0.85 -5.87 -2.67
N ARG A 42 -0.46 -5.64 -2.48
CA ARG A 42 -1.50 -5.74 -3.53
C ARG A 42 -1.45 -7.06 -4.33
N GLY A 43 -1.08 -8.17 -3.65
CA GLY A 43 -0.94 -9.49 -4.25
C GLY A 43 0.43 -9.77 -4.86
N GLN A 44 1.32 -8.81 -4.92
CA GLN A 44 2.70 -8.98 -5.37
C GLN A 44 3.61 -9.46 -4.24
N ASP A 45 4.53 -10.35 -4.54
CA ASP A 45 5.61 -10.79 -3.66
C ASP A 45 6.80 -9.86 -3.84
N LEU A 46 6.96 -8.90 -2.94
CA LEU A 46 8.02 -7.90 -2.99
C LEU A 46 9.26 -8.26 -2.16
N GLY A 47 9.21 -9.34 -1.38
CA GLY A 47 10.39 -9.75 -0.63
C GLY A 47 10.16 -10.76 0.48
N ALA A 48 11.26 -11.15 1.10
CA ALA A 48 11.30 -12.06 2.24
C ALA A 48 10.98 -11.31 3.56
N ALA A 49 11.52 -11.79 4.67
CA ALA A 49 11.33 -11.16 5.98
C ALA A 49 11.90 -9.74 6.00
N ALA A 50 11.13 -8.80 6.52
CA ALA A 50 11.47 -7.39 6.58
C ALA A 50 11.02 -6.75 7.90
N ILE A 51 11.67 -5.65 8.29
CA ILE A 51 11.19 -4.70 9.28
C ILE A 51 10.60 -3.48 8.57
N GLN A 52 9.40 -3.07 8.98
CA GLN A 52 8.63 -2.03 8.33
C GLN A 52 8.23 -0.93 9.33
N PRO A 53 9.12 0.04 9.58
CA PRO A 53 8.82 1.17 10.46
C PRO A 53 7.85 2.14 9.79
N SER A 54 7.03 2.81 10.60
CA SER A 54 6.19 3.93 10.16
C SER A 54 6.12 5.03 11.21
N ALA A 55 5.91 6.25 10.74
CA ALA A 55 5.63 7.42 11.57
C ALA A 55 4.62 8.32 10.87
N GLY A 56 3.74 8.97 11.62
CA GLY A 56 2.74 9.84 11.04
C GLY A 56 2.27 10.93 11.99
N VAL A 57 1.71 11.98 11.39
CA VAL A 57 1.01 13.04 12.10
C VAL A 57 -0.32 13.31 11.41
N SER A 58 -1.37 13.60 12.18
CA SER A 58 -2.68 13.94 11.63
C SER A 58 -3.33 15.09 12.37
N TYR A 59 -4.15 15.86 11.64
CA TYR A 59 -4.94 16.96 12.16
C TYR A 59 -6.16 17.23 11.30
N LYS A 60 -7.36 17.15 11.88
CA LYS A 60 -8.64 17.46 11.20
C LYS A 60 -8.82 16.74 9.85
N GLY A 61 -8.48 15.44 9.83
CA GLY A 61 -8.59 14.63 8.62
C GLY A 61 -7.38 14.69 7.68
N LEU A 62 -6.52 15.71 7.79
CA LEU A 62 -5.26 15.75 7.06
C LEU A 62 -4.23 14.85 7.77
N SER A 63 -3.50 14.04 7.02
CA SER A 63 -2.45 13.17 7.53
C SER A 63 -1.21 13.21 6.63
N LEU A 64 -0.06 13.23 7.27
CA LEU A 64 1.24 13.03 6.63
C LEU A 64 1.92 11.85 7.31
N SER A 65 2.34 10.86 6.54
CA SER A 65 3.05 9.70 7.05
C SER A 65 4.28 9.35 6.23
N ALA A 66 5.24 8.75 6.90
CA ALA A 66 6.39 8.08 6.30
C ALA A 66 6.34 6.61 6.70
N TRP A 67 6.58 5.74 5.74
CA TRP A 67 6.71 4.30 5.92
C TRP A 67 7.95 3.82 5.21
N GLY A 68 8.52 2.71 5.63
CA GLY A 68 9.65 2.10 4.95
C GLY A 68 9.65 0.59 5.11
N SER A 69 10.39 -0.09 4.24
CA SER A 69 10.66 -1.53 4.33
C SER A 69 12.15 -1.79 4.19
N TYR A 70 12.68 -2.59 5.10
CA TYR A 70 14.07 -3.02 5.08
C TYR A 70 14.15 -4.55 5.21
N GLY A 71 14.65 -5.21 4.17
CA GLY A 71 14.82 -6.65 4.13
C GLY A 71 15.84 -7.16 5.14
N LEU A 72 15.49 -8.21 5.90
CA LEU A 72 16.34 -8.81 6.93
C LEU A 72 17.21 -9.95 6.42
N VAL A 73 16.87 -10.54 5.28
CA VAL A 73 17.55 -11.72 4.71
C VAL A 73 17.76 -11.50 3.21
N ASN A 74 19.01 -11.27 2.82
CA ASN A 74 19.51 -11.22 1.43
C ASN A 74 18.52 -10.66 0.42
N SER A 75 18.27 -9.37 0.53
CA SER A 75 17.49 -8.62 -0.42
C SER A 75 15.98 -8.54 -0.18
N GLY A 76 15.54 -7.57 0.41
CA GLY A 76 14.34 -6.91 0.02
C GLY A 76 14.75 -5.66 -0.71
N GLU A 77 13.95 -5.18 -1.56
CA GLU A 77 14.09 -3.81 -2.02
C GLU A 77 13.94 -2.91 -0.80
N GLU A 78 14.87 -1.98 -0.62
CA GLU A 78 14.72 -0.92 0.36
C GLU A 78 13.67 0.05 -0.18
N GLU A 79 12.65 0.32 0.62
CA GLU A 79 11.54 1.17 0.22
C GLU A 79 11.30 2.26 1.27
N ILE A 80 11.01 3.47 0.79
CA ILE A 80 10.59 4.61 1.60
C ILE A 80 9.41 5.27 0.91
N ASP A 81 8.28 5.35 1.62
CA ASP A 81 7.06 5.97 1.13
C ASP A 81 6.71 7.20 1.96
N LEU A 82 6.35 8.28 1.28
CA LEU A 82 5.76 9.46 1.91
C LEU A 82 4.33 9.63 1.42
N THR A 83 3.36 9.65 2.34
CA THR A 83 1.95 9.78 2.00
C THR A 83 1.35 11.03 2.63
N LEU A 84 0.71 11.86 1.81
CA LEU A 84 -0.18 12.93 2.23
C LEU A 84 -1.61 12.52 1.90
N SER A 85 -2.51 12.54 2.89
CA SER A 85 -3.91 12.18 2.68
C SER A 85 -4.87 13.10 3.42
N TYR A 86 -6.11 13.11 2.95
CA TYR A 86 -7.22 13.80 3.60
C TYR A 86 -8.47 12.94 3.62
N SER A 87 -9.09 12.82 4.79
CA SER A 87 -10.29 12.02 5.01
C SER A 87 -11.40 12.85 5.63
N VAL A 88 -12.61 12.78 5.07
CA VAL A 88 -13.80 13.45 5.58
C VAL A 88 -15.07 12.72 5.16
N GLY A 89 -15.95 12.40 6.10
CA GLY A 89 -17.28 11.85 5.82
C GLY A 89 -17.28 10.57 4.97
N GLY A 90 -16.31 9.68 5.16
CA GLY A 90 -16.12 8.46 4.37
C GLY A 90 -15.26 8.65 3.11
N LEU A 91 -15.11 9.87 2.60
CA LEU A 91 -14.19 10.16 1.49
C LEU A 91 -12.74 10.12 1.99
N ASN A 92 -11.87 9.47 1.22
CA ASN A 92 -10.43 9.51 1.37
C ASN A 92 -9.79 9.90 0.05
N ILE A 93 -8.86 10.84 0.08
CA ILE A 93 -8.00 11.19 -1.06
C ILE A 93 -6.56 11.27 -0.58
N GLY A 94 -5.60 10.96 -1.45
CA GLY A 94 -4.20 11.02 -1.07
C GLY A 94 -3.25 10.99 -2.23
N VAL A 95 -2.00 11.24 -1.91
CA VAL A 95 -0.86 11.08 -2.81
C VAL A 95 0.25 10.38 -2.04
N THR A 96 0.83 9.35 -2.64
CA THR A 96 2.00 8.64 -2.11
C THR A 96 3.17 8.78 -3.08
N ASP A 97 4.32 9.09 -2.53
CA ASP A 97 5.62 9.07 -3.19
C ASP A 97 6.32 7.78 -2.78
N TYR A 98 6.42 6.82 -3.70
CA TYR A 98 7.14 5.56 -3.54
C TYR A 98 8.58 5.72 -4.00
N PHE A 99 9.53 5.31 -3.18
CA PHE A 99 10.93 5.22 -3.55
C PHE A 99 11.47 3.81 -3.25
N CYS A 100 11.61 2.99 -4.28
CA CYS A 100 11.94 1.56 -4.20
C CYS A 100 13.30 1.29 -4.87
N SER A 101 14.38 1.94 -4.44
CA SER A 101 15.68 1.75 -5.07
C SER A 101 16.84 2.02 -4.12
N ALA A 102 17.63 0.98 -3.84
CA ALA A 102 18.87 1.10 -3.06
C ALA A 102 19.98 1.85 -3.83
N ASP A 103 19.97 1.81 -5.15
CA ASP A 103 21.05 2.34 -6.00
C ASP A 103 20.78 3.76 -6.51
N ALA A 104 19.52 4.23 -6.46
CA ALA A 104 19.16 5.56 -6.92
C ALA A 104 19.36 6.63 -5.85
N LYS A 105 19.45 7.88 -6.29
CA LYS A 105 19.54 9.02 -5.37
C LYS A 105 18.15 9.46 -4.95
N TYR A 106 17.85 9.41 -3.66
CA TYR A 106 16.56 9.82 -3.10
C TYR A 106 16.12 11.24 -3.52
N PHE A 107 17.02 12.20 -3.62
CA PHE A 107 16.70 13.58 -4.01
C PHE A 107 16.78 13.85 -5.53
N GLU A 108 16.77 12.82 -6.38
CA GLU A 108 16.70 12.97 -7.83
C GLU A 108 15.25 12.96 -8.30
N TYR A 109 14.66 14.15 -8.48
CA TYR A 109 13.28 14.34 -8.92
C TYR A 109 13.16 14.82 -10.38
N SER A 110 14.27 14.81 -11.14
CA SER A 110 14.23 15.22 -12.54
C SER A 110 13.38 14.28 -13.38
N ALA A 111 12.59 14.83 -14.28
CA ALA A 111 11.79 14.05 -15.19
C ALA A 111 12.65 13.03 -15.96
N HIS A 112 12.17 11.80 -16.10
CA HIS A 112 12.81 10.66 -16.78
C HIS A 112 14.11 10.13 -16.13
N LYS A 113 14.51 10.64 -14.93
CA LYS A 113 15.68 10.16 -14.19
C LYS A 113 15.33 9.70 -12.78
N THR A 114 14.21 10.16 -12.27
CA THR A 114 13.75 9.82 -10.93
C THR A 114 13.43 8.33 -10.84
N ALA A 115 13.75 7.72 -9.69
CA ALA A 115 13.25 6.40 -9.31
C ALA A 115 11.96 6.49 -8.48
N HIS A 116 11.48 7.69 -8.17
CA HIS A 116 10.21 7.90 -7.48
C HIS A 116 9.02 7.56 -8.37
N VAL A 117 7.97 7.01 -7.78
CA VAL A 117 6.66 6.83 -8.39
C VAL A 117 5.63 7.58 -7.56
N PHE A 118 4.85 8.43 -8.19
CA PHE A 118 3.80 9.20 -7.52
C PHE A 118 2.43 8.63 -7.85
N GLU A 119 1.77 8.10 -6.82
CA GLU A 119 0.42 7.54 -6.89
C GLU A 119 -0.59 8.50 -6.28
N ALA A 120 -1.69 8.77 -6.97
CA ALA A 120 -2.87 9.41 -6.39
C ALA A 120 -3.91 8.36 -6.07
N ASN A 121 -4.65 8.55 -4.98
CA ASN A 121 -5.79 7.72 -4.65
C ASN A 121 -7.04 8.52 -4.33
N ILE A 122 -8.18 7.90 -4.60
CA ILE A 122 -9.49 8.31 -4.13
C ILE A 122 -10.26 7.09 -3.67
N GLY A 123 -10.93 7.19 -2.54
CA GLY A 123 -11.72 6.11 -1.99
C GLY A 123 -12.93 6.61 -1.21
N TYR A 124 -13.87 5.70 -1.00
CA TYR A 124 -15.04 5.97 -0.19
C TYR A 124 -15.40 4.76 0.68
N ASP A 125 -15.64 5.04 1.95
CA ASP A 125 -16.14 4.08 2.93
C ASP A 125 -17.66 4.20 3.03
N PHE A 126 -18.37 3.13 2.61
CA PHE A 126 -19.83 3.00 2.66
C PHE A 126 -20.30 2.38 3.98
N GLY A 127 -19.41 2.09 4.91
CA GLY A 127 -19.63 1.37 6.16
C GLY A 127 -19.38 -0.13 6.03
N PRO A 128 -20.29 -0.91 5.38
CA PRO A 128 -20.06 -2.36 5.21
C PRO A 128 -18.90 -2.71 4.28
N VAL A 129 -18.59 -1.83 3.34
CA VAL A 129 -17.49 -2.00 2.37
C VAL A 129 -16.84 -0.65 2.08
N SER A 130 -15.60 -0.68 1.66
CA SER A 130 -14.92 0.49 1.09
C SER A 130 -14.41 0.17 -0.30
N LEU A 131 -14.37 1.18 -1.16
CA LEU A 131 -13.82 1.10 -2.51
C LEU A 131 -12.72 2.13 -2.64
N GLN A 132 -11.57 1.74 -3.19
CA GLN A 132 -10.45 2.62 -3.44
C GLN A 132 -9.95 2.46 -4.87
N TRP A 133 -9.58 3.57 -5.48
CA TRP A 133 -8.91 3.65 -6.77
C TRP A 133 -7.56 4.33 -6.61
N PHE A 134 -6.54 3.76 -7.22
CA PHE A 134 -5.16 4.23 -7.21
C PHE A 134 -4.68 4.39 -8.64
N THR A 135 -3.90 5.43 -8.91
CA THR A 135 -3.30 5.66 -10.24
C THR A 135 -1.94 6.34 -10.10
N ASN A 136 -0.92 5.76 -10.73
CA ASN A 136 0.37 6.39 -10.86
C ASN A 136 0.30 7.50 -11.89
N PHE A 137 0.59 8.74 -11.49
CA PHE A 137 0.44 9.90 -12.36
C PHE A 137 1.76 10.57 -12.73
N ALA A 138 2.85 10.24 -12.04
CA ALA A 138 4.18 10.81 -12.28
C ALA A 138 5.30 9.84 -11.87
N GLY A 139 6.53 10.16 -12.26
CA GLY A 139 7.71 9.39 -11.88
C GLY A 139 7.98 8.18 -12.79
N ALA A 140 8.54 7.11 -12.23
CA ALA A 140 9.04 5.91 -12.92
C ALA A 140 7.96 4.83 -13.08
N ASP A 141 6.74 5.20 -13.41
CA ASP A 141 5.61 4.25 -13.59
C ASP A 141 5.78 3.31 -14.81
N GLY A 142 6.69 3.65 -15.73
CA GLY A 142 6.84 2.92 -16.97
C GLY A 142 5.99 3.50 -18.12
N VAL A 143 5.94 2.74 -19.22
CA VAL A 143 5.20 3.11 -20.43
C VAL A 143 4.23 1.99 -20.81
N ASN A 144 3.15 2.39 -21.48
CA ASN A 144 2.20 1.47 -22.08
C ASN A 144 2.76 0.91 -23.42
N LYS A 145 1.99 0.06 -24.09
CA LYS A 145 2.35 -0.53 -25.40
C LYS A 145 2.56 0.50 -26.52
N ASP A 146 2.01 1.70 -26.39
CA ASP A 146 2.11 2.78 -27.36
C ASP A 146 3.31 3.71 -27.08
N GLY A 147 4.04 3.45 -25.98
CA GLY A 147 5.23 4.22 -25.55
C GLY A 147 4.89 5.47 -24.73
N ASP A 148 3.63 5.68 -24.40
CA ASP A 148 3.17 6.75 -23.54
C ASP A 148 3.25 6.33 -22.06
N ARG A 149 3.13 7.28 -21.12
CA ARG A 149 3.06 6.97 -19.68
C ARG A 149 1.96 5.96 -19.41
N ALA A 150 2.28 4.94 -18.63
CA ALA A 150 1.37 3.82 -18.38
C ALA A 150 0.12 4.23 -17.60
N TYR A 151 0.24 5.19 -16.68
CA TYR A 151 -0.82 5.53 -15.71
C TYR A 151 -1.36 4.27 -15.02
N SER A 152 -0.44 3.40 -14.61
CA SER A 152 -0.79 2.15 -13.94
C SER A 152 -1.83 2.39 -12.85
N SER A 153 -2.89 1.61 -12.86
CA SER A 153 -4.02 1.79 -11.94
C SER A 153 -4.39 0.50 -11.26
N TYR A 154 -4.91 0.64 -10.03
CA TYR A 154 -5.37 -0.46 -9.21
C TYR A 154 -6.67 -0.06 -8.51
N VAL A 155 -7.59 -0.99 -8.38
CA VAL A 155 -8.84 -0.81 -7.66
C VAL A 155 -8.96 -1.88 -6.59
N GLU A 156 -9.46 -1.49 -5.41
CA GLU A 156 -9.58 -2.38 -4.27
C GLU A 156 -10.94 -2.22 -3.60
N LEU A 157 -11.60 -3.35 -3.36
CA LEU A 157 -12.78 -3.47 -2.51
C LEU A 157 -12.35 -4.15 -1.21
N ASN A 158 -12.66 -3.52 -0.08
CA ASN A 158 -12.42 -4.06 1.25
C ASN A 158 -13.74 -4.22 2.00
N ALA A 159 -13.88 -5.31 2.75
CA ALA A 159 -15.07 -5.64 3.56
C ALA A 159 -14.63 -6.12 4.95
N PRO A 160 -14.71 -5.27 5.97
CA PRO A 160 -14.49 -5.67 7.35
C PRO A 160 -15.67 -6.46 7.90
N PHE A 161 -15.42 -7.51 8.69
CA PHE A 161 -16.45 -8.29 9.36
C PHE A 161 -15.92 -8.95 10.64
N LYS A 162 -16.83 -9.43 11.50
CA LYS A 162 -16.47 -10.16 12.72
C LYS A 162 -16.87 -11.63 12.59
N LEU A 163 -15.95 -12.53 12.91
CA LEU A 163 -16.21 -13.97 12.92
C LEU A 163 -15.35 -14.66 13.99
N GLY A 164 -15.97 -15.48 14.82
CA GLY A 164 -15.27 -16.28 15.84
C GLY A 164 -14.58 -15.45 16.93
N GLY A 165 -15.04 -14.21 17.18
CA GLY A 165 -14.45 -13.31 18.16
C GLY A 165 -13.25 -12.52 17.65
N LEU A 166 -12.88 -12.68 16.39
CA LEU A 166 -11.82 -11.94 15.71
C LEU A 166 -12.43 -10.91 14.76
N ASP A 167 -11.70 -9.83 14.54
CA ASP A 167 -11.94 -8.87 13.47
C ASP A 167 -11.27 -9.37 12.19
N TRP A 168 -12.01 -9.35 11.09
CA TRP A 168 -11.56 -9.82 9.79
C TRP A 168 -11.70 -8.72 8.76
N ASP A 169 -10.74 -8.70 7.83
CA ASP A 169 -10.79 -7.88 6.62
C ASP A 169 -10.65 -8.77 5.38
N ALA A 170 -11.65 -8.76 4.52
CA ALA A 170 -11.59 -9.39 3.21
C ALA A 170 -11.32 -8.34 2.15
N THR A 171 -10.31 -8.55 1.32
CA THR A 171 -9.92 -7.61 0.26
C THR A 171 -9.90 -8.32 -1.08
N VAL A 172 -10.47 -7.66 -2.10
CA VAL A 172 -10.33 -8.03 -3.50
C VAL A 172 -9.77 -6.85 -4.26
N GLY A 173 -8.66 -7.05 -4.95
CA GLY A 173 -8.00 -6.04 -5.74
C GLY A 173 -7.79 -6.46 -7.19
N ALA A 174 -7.86 -5.51 -8.10
CA ALA A 174 -7.74 -5.73 -9.53
C ALA A 174 -7.02 -4.57 -10.22
N VAL A 175 -6.36 -4.87 -11.32
CA VAL A 175 -5.90 -3.87 -12.29
C VAL A 175 -6.94 -3.74 -13.39
N PRO A 176 -7.42 -2.51 -13.73
CA PRO A 176 -8.49 -2.31 -14.70
C PRO A 176 -8.02 -2.41 -16.16
N PHE A 177 -6.74 -2.24 -16.42
CA PHE A 177 -6.11 -2.28 -17.75
C PHE A 177 -4.64 -2.69 -17.64
N GLU A 178 -3.92 -2.70 -18.75
CA GLU A 178 -2.52 -3.12 -18.78
C GLU A 178 -1.66 -2.34 -17.79
N THR A 179 -0.78 -3.03 -17.10
CA THR A 179 0.18 -2.47 -16.16
C THR A 179 1.35 -3.43 -15.95
N SER A 180 2.53 -2.88 -15.74
CA SER A 180 3.70 -3.60 -15.22
C SER A 180 4.06 -3.22 -13.79
N PHE A 181 3.37 -2.23 -13.21
CA PHE A 181 3.65 -1.73 -11.86
C PHE A 181 2.92 -2.55 -10.77
N TYR A 182 1.59 -2.73 -10.91
CA TYR A 182 0.80 -3.48 -9.91
C TYR A 182 0.71 -4.98 -10.21
N ALA A 183 0.98 -5.38 -11.44
CA ALA A 183 1.04 -6.76 -11.89
C ALA A 183 1.62 -6.80 -13.30
N ASP A 184 2.11 -7.97 -13.76
CA ASP A 184 2.39 -8.18 -15.18
C ASP A 184 1.09 -8.56 -15.89
N ALA A 185 0.29 -7.54 -16.24
CA ALA A 185 -1.04 -7.69 -16.80
C ALA A 185 -1.20 -6.91 -18.11
N THR A 186 -1.74 -7.56 -19.13
CA THR A 186 -2.02 -6.96 -20.45
C THR A 186 -3.44 -6.41 -20.59
N GLY A 187 -4.22 -6.42 -19.51
CA GLY A 187 -5.61 -5.95 -19.44
C GLY A 187 -6.17 -6.15 -18.05
N PHE A 188 -7.50 -6.17 -17.93
CA PHE A 188 -8.15 -6.40 -16.65
C PHE A 188 -7.73 -7.74 -16.03
N ALA A 189 -7.30 -7.69 -14.76
CA ALA A 189 -6.98 -8.88 -13.97
C ALA A 189 -7.28 -8.67 -12.49
N VAL A 190 -7.83 -9.68 -11.83
CA VAL A 190 -7.88 -9.74 -10.36
C VAL A 190 -6.50 -10.20 -9.89
N THR A 191 -5.81 -9.35 -9.15
CA THR A 191 -4.41 -9.55 -8.75
C THR A 191 -4.23 -9.79 -7.27
N ASN A 192 -5.24 -9.43 -6.45
CA ASN A 192 -5.20 -9.60 -5.00
C ASN A 192 -6.52 -10.18 -4.48
N ILE A 193 -6.42 -11.25 -3.72
CA ILE A 193 -7.49 -11.73 -2.84
C ILE A 193 -6.84 -12.03 -1.51
N SER A 194 -7.20 -11.27 -0.47
CA SER A 194 -6.60 -11.44 0.85
C SER A 194 -7.66 -11.49 1.95
N LEU A 195 -7.29 -12.15 3.03
CA LEU A 195 -8.07 -12.24 4.25
C LEU A 195 -7.13 -12.04 5.43
N LYS A 196 -7.38 -11.01 6.21
CA LYS A 196 -6.60 -10.65 7.39
C LYS A 196 -7.46 -10.85 8.63
N ALA A 197 -6.88 -11.39 9.69
CA ALA A 197 -7.49 -11.50 11.02
C ALA A 197 -6.64 -10.76 12.06
N SER A 198 -7.28 -10.11 13.03
CA SER A 198 -6.63 -9.41 14.15
C SER A 198 -7.40 -9.58 15.46
#